data_be16ee01e13600a7ccd70d1384aec894
#
_entry.id   be16ee01e13600a7ccd70d1384aec894
#
_cell.length_a   1.000
_cell.length_b   1.000
_cell.length_c   1.000
_cell.angle_alpha   90.00
_cell.angle_beta   90.00
_cell.angle_gamma   90.00
#
_symmetry.space_group_name_H-M   'P 1'
#
loop_
_entity.id
_entity.type
_entity.pdbx_description
1 polymer ?
#
loop_
_entity_poly.entity_id
_entity_poly.type
_entity_poly.pdbx_seq_one_letter_code
_entity_poly.pdbx_strand_id
1 'polypeptide(L)'
;LEAIADALEQAKQANSGNQTTTVTTAPVETTTTTVATTKLTETTELTPSLYIDGEYIGSASCYPDDDEDFLPYDLTVKVCIENDQIISITDVEGFGADYDSANDWYIDRALNGTKKISGIAAQILAAQTTDVDAVSGATCSSDAILAAVQDALQQALREG
;
A
#
# COMPACT_ATOMS: atom_id res chain seq x y z
N LEU A 1 -19.49 21.07 23.77
CA LEU A 1 -20.20 19.81 24.05
C LEU A 1 -21.61 19.82 23.42
N GLU A 2 -22.28 20.95 23.38
CA GLU A 2 -23.61 21.02 22.77
C GLU A 2 -23.59 20.81 21.26
N ALA A 3 -22.59 21.30 20.60
CA ALA A 3 -22.47 21.14 19.15
C ALA A 3 -22.36 19.70 18.71
N ILE A 4 -21.69 18.90 19.52
CA ILE A 4 -21.51 17.49 19.19
C ILE A 4 -22.83 16.74 19.38
N ALA A 5 -23.58 17.10 20.39
CA ALA A 5 -24.87 16.49 20.64
C ALA A 5 -25.86 16.79 19.51
N ASP A 6 -25.81 17.99 19.00
CA ASP A 6 -26.69 18.42 17.94
C ASP A 6 -26.40 17.68 16.63
N ALA A 7 -25.13 17.48 16.31
CA ALA A 7 -24.77 16.74 15.14
C ALA A 7 -25.24 15.28 15.20
N LEU A 8 -25.17 14.71 16.38
CA LEU A 8 -25.64 13.35 16.56
C LEU A 8 -27.14 13.22 16.43
N GLU A 9 -27.85 14.24 16.92
CA GLU A 9 -29.29 14.28 16.82
C GLU A 9 -29.75 14.40 15.37
N GLN A 10 -29.09 15.23 14.61
CA GLN A 10 -29.38 15.34 13.19
C GLN A 10 -29.13 14.05 12.43
N ALA A 11 -28.09 13.34 12.77
CA ALA A 11 -27.81 12.06 12.13
C ALA A 11 -28.91 11.04 12.42
N LYS A 12 -29.45 11.07 13.63
CA LYS A 12 -30.54 10.17 13.98
C LYS A 12 -31.81 10.52 13.22
N GLN A 13 -32.10 11.78 13.08
CA GLN A 13 -33.28 12.21 12.35
C GLN A 13 -33.21 11.87 10.87
N ALA A 14 -32.07 12.03 10.29
CA ALA A 14 -31.87 11.68 8.89
C ALA A 14 -32.07 10.19 8.65
N ASN A 15 -31.55 9.39 9.55
CA ASN A 15 -31.69 7.95 9.42
C ASN A 15 -33.13 7.48 9.62
N SER A 16 -33.81 8.13 10.52
CA SER A 16 -35.22 7.81 10.78
C SER A 16 -36.10 8.17 9.59
N GLY A 17 -35.79 9.27 8.94
CA GLY A 17 -36.58 9.68 7.80
C GLY A 17 -36.44 8.73 6.63
N ASN A 18 -35.28 8.14 6.51
CA ASN A 18 -35.05 7.25 5.41
C ASN A 18 -35.81 5.92 5.54
N GLN A 19 -36.08 5.52 6.74
CA GLN A 19 -36.80 4.27 6.95
C GLN A 19 -38.25 4.35 6.55
N THR A 20 -38.81 5.51 6.70
CA THR A 20 -40.24 5.65 6.45
C THR A 20 -40.59 5.48 5.00
N THR A 21 -39.69 5.80 4.17
CA THR A 21 -39.98 5.80 2.76
C THR A 21 -40.10 4.43 2.18
N THR A 22 -39.54 3.49 2.81
CA THR A 22 -39.43 2.20 2.22
C THR A 22 -40.70 1.43 2.16
N VAL A 23 -41.53 1.72 3.06
CA VAL A 23 -42.70 0.89 3.22
C VAL A 23 -43.65 0.98 2.10
N THR A 24 -43.68 2.09 1.50
CA THR A 24 -44.75 2.38 0.58
C THR A 24 -44.66 1.62 -0.70
N THR A 25 -43.52 1.19 -1.01
CA THR A 25 -43.37 0.66 -2.33
C THR A 25 -43.50 -0.80 -2.41
N ALA A 26 -43.87 -1.36 -1.38
CA ALA A 26 -44.01 -2.78 -1.38
C ALA A 26 -44.71 -3.33 -2.58
N PRO A 27 -45.76 -2.77 -3.00
CA PRO A 27 -46.54 -3.41 -4.04
C PRO A 27 -45.82 -3.52 -5.35
N VAL A 28 -44.88 -2.76 -5.49
CA VAL A 28 -44.28 -2.72 -6.78
C VAL A 28 -43.40 -3.86 -7.00
N GLU A 29 -43.10 -4.45 -5.99
CA GLU A 29 -42.20 -5.40 -6.07
C GLU A 29 -42.29 -6.38 -7.02
N THR A 30 -43.30 -6.77 -7.21
CA THR A 30 -43.53 -7.86 -8.08
C THR A 30 -42.77 -7.74 -9.36
N THR A 31 -42.82 -6.61 -9.88
CA THR A 31 -42.22 -6.44 -11.15
C THR A 31 -40.77 -6.34 -11.05
N THR A 32 -40.41 -5.81 -10.03
CA THR A 32 -39.07 -5.48 -9.96
C THR A 32 -38.20 -6.61 -9.88
N THR A 33 -38.65 -7.60 -9.34
CA THR A 33 -37.83 -8.74 -9.20
C THR A 33 -37.10 -9.11 -10.41
N THR A 34 -37.73 -9.03 -11.46
CA THR A 34 -37.12 -9.44 -12.68
C THR A 34 -36.00 -8.54 -13.05
N VAL A 35 -36.23 -7.34 -12.82
CA VAL A 35 -35.26 -6.41 -13.27
C VAL A 35 -34.03 -6.49 -12.44
N ALA A 36 -34.24 -6.70 -11.22
CA ALA A 36 -33.11 -6.73 -10.38
C ALA A 36 -32.08 -7.70 -10.85
N THR A 37 -32.57 -8.78 -11.29
CA THR A 37 -31.68 -9.77 -11.72
C THR A 37 -30.81 -9.30 -12.79
N THR A 38 -31.35 -8.52 -13.58
CA THR A 38 -30.60 -8.13 -14.69
C THR A 38 -29.43 -7.37 -14.31
N LYS A 39 -29.63 -6.50 -13.43
CA LYS A 39 -28.61 -5.71 -13.32
C LYS A 39 -27.51 -6.23 -12.66
N LEU A 40 -27.69 -7.18 -11.98
CA LEU A 40 -26.60 -7.74 -11.41
C LEU A 40 -25.55 -7.95 -12.32
N THR A 41 -25.90 -8.09 -13.42
CA THR A 41 -24.95 -8.34 -14.37
C THR A 41 -24.05 -7.24 -14.55
N GLU A 42 -24.29 -6.29 -13.89
CA GLU A 42 -23.47 -5.46 -14.09
C GLU A 42 -22.24 -5.63 -13.92
N THR A 43 -21.77 -5.66 -14.41
CA THR A 43 -20.80 -5.01 -15.09
C THR A 43 -20.12 -4.15 -14.12
N THR A 44 -19.56 -4.85 -13.23
CA THR A 44 -18.45 -4.30 -12.55
C THR A 44 -17.46 -4.06 -13.63
N GLU A 45 -17.27 -2.87 -14.02
CA GLU A 45 -16.17 -2.54 -14.88
C GLU A 45 -14.95 -2.96 -14.10
N LEU A 46 -14.43 -4.10 -14.46
CA LEU A 46 -13.18 -4.54 -13.99
C LEU A 46 -12.17 -3.60 -14.60
N THR A 47 -11.82 -2.59 -13.88
CA THR A 47 -10.59 -1.88 -14.20
C THR A 47 -9.52 -2.95 -14.23
N PRO A 48 -8.81 -3.10 -15.33
CA PRO A 48 -7.80 -4.14 -15.37
C PRO A 48 -6.81 -3.88 -14.24
N SER A 49 -6.66 -4.87 -13.41
CA SER A 49 -5.68 -4.85 -12.35
C SER A 49 -4.31 -4.70 -12.96
N LEU A 50 -3.53 -3.80 -12.43
CA LEU A 50 -2.18 -3.52 -12.91
C LEU A 50 -1.21 -4.61 -12.49
N TYR A 51 -1.38 -5.13 -11.30
CA TYR A 51 -0.51 -6.14 -10.73
C TYR A 51 -1.20 -7.49 -10.59
N ILE A 52 -0.40 -8.53 -10.52
CA ILE A 52 -0.85 -9.87 -10.16
C ILE A 52 -0.66 -10.01 -8.66
N ASP A 53 -1.69 -10.45 -7.96
CA ASP A 53 -1.62 -10.68 -6.52
C ASP A 53 -0.55 -11.74 -6.21
N GLY A 54 0.25 -11.53 -5.19
CA GLY A 54 1.29 -12.45 -4.80
C GLY A 54 2.41 -11.83 -3.97
N GLU A 55 3.39 -12.63 -3.64
CA GLU A 55 4.62 -12.19 -2.99
C GLU A 55 5.76 -12.15 -4.01
N TYR A 56 6.48 -11.06 -4.04
CA TYR A 56 7.57 -10.83 -4.98
C TYR A 56 8.82 -10.43 -4.24
N ILE A 57 9.96 -10.96 -4.67
CA ILE A 57 11.24 -10.61 -4.09
C ILE A 57 12.00 -9.78 -5.11
N GLY A 58 12.21 -8.54 -4.78
CA GLY A 58 13.06 -7.66 -5.58
C GLY A 58 14.43 -7.53 -4.98
N SER A 59 15.37 -7.12 -5.79
CA SER A 59 16.76 -6.94 -5.39
C SER A 59 17.35 -5.66 -5.95
N ALA A 60 18.30 -5.11 -5.24
CA ALA A 60 19.05 -3.95 -5.70
C ALA A 60 20.41 -3.88 -5.01
N SER A 61 21.34 -3.15 -5.60
CA SER A 61 22.64 -2.89 -5.00
C SER A 61 22.64 -1.55 -4.29
N CYS A 62 23.25 -1.52 -3.11
CA CYS A 62 23.48 -0.32 -2.35
C CYS A 62 24.91 0.15 -2.55
N TYR A 63 25.07 1.38 -2.97
CA TYR A 63 26.37 1.98 -3.22
C TYR A 63 26.61 3.14 -2.23
N PRO A 64 27.84 3.31 -1.75
CA PRO A 64 28.16 4.47 -0.92
C PRO A 64 28.12 5.77 -1.74
N ASP A 65 27.73 6.83 -1.09
CA ASP A 65 27.88 8.17 -1.61
C ASP A 65 29.30 8.68 -1.35
N ASP A 66 29.65 9.83 -1.88
CA ASP A 66 31.00 10.41 -1.75
C ASP A 66 31.43 10.65 -0.30
N ASP A 67 30.48 10.78 0.59
CA ASP A 67 30.72 11.06 2.02
C ASP A 67 30.64 9.80 2.92
N GLU A 68 30.44 8.62 2.33
CA GLU A 68 30.26 7.38 3.08
C GLU A 68 31.33 6.35 2.73
N ASP A 69 31.80 5.63 3.73
CA ASP A 69 32.94 4.70 3.60
C ASP A 69 32.50 3.27 3.92
N PHE A 70 31.70 2.69 3.02
CA PHE A 70 31.38 1.28 3.09
C PHE A 70 31.54 0.63 1.71
N LEU A 71 31.67 -0.70 1.69
CA LEU A 71 31.74 -1.43 0.42
C LEU A 71 30.33 -1.67 -0.13
N PRO A 72 30.16 -1.58 -1.45
CA PRO A 72 28.86 -1.87 -2.06
C PRO A 72 28.37 -3.26 -1.70
N TYR A 73 27.09 -3.38 -1.45
CA TYR A 73 26.44 -4.65 -1.14
C TYR A 73 25.08 -4.75 -1.84
N ASP A 74 24.57 -5.98 -1.94
CA ASP A 74 23.25 -6.20 -2.49
C ASP A 74 22.24 -6.37 -1.36
N LEU A 75 20.97 -6.04 -1.63
CA LEU A 75 19.88 -6.33 -0.72
C LEU A 75 18.66 -6.87 -1.45
N THR A 76 17.86 -7.62 -0.73
CA THR A 76 16.56 -8.09 -1.21
C THR A 76 15.45 -7.52 -0.35
N VAL A 77 14.26 -7.47 -0.91
CA VAL A 77 13.04 -7.05 -0.22
C VAL A 77 11.90 -7.92 -0.68
N LYS A 78 11.02 -8.28 0.24
CA LYS A 78 9.78 -8.98 -0.10
C LYS A 78 8.63 -8.00 -0.11
N VAL A 79 7.89 -7.99 -1.21
CA VAL A 79 6.70 -7.16 -1.40
C VAL A 79 5.49 -8.06 -1.59
N CYS A 80 4.45 -7.84 -0.82
CA CYS A 80 3.19 -8.56 -0.99
C CYS A 80 2.15 -7.64 -1.60
N ILE A 81 1.46 -8.12 -2.63
CA ILE A 81 0.45 -7.38 -3.38
C ILE A 81 -0.87 -8.13 -3.34
N GLU A 82 -1.93 -7.44 -2.99
CA GLU A 82 -3.29 -7.96 -3.03
C GLU A 82 -4.25 -6.89 -3.54
N ASN A 83 -5.12 -7.27 -4.45
CA ASN A 83 -6.13 -6.39 -5.03
C ASN A 83 -5.53 -5.09 -5.58
N ASP A 84 -4.43 -5.21 -6.29
CA ASP A 84 -3.72 -4.09 -6.89
C ASP A 84 -3.09 -3.12 -5.87
N GLN A 85 -2.94 -3.55 -4.63
CA GLN A 85 -2.35 -2.73 -3.58
C GLN A 85 -1.15 -3.43 -2.94
N ILE A 86 -0.15 -2.64 -2.62
CA ILE A 86 0.99 -3.10 -1.85
C ILE A 86 0.53 -3.19 -0.40
N ILE A 87 0.50 -4.38 0.16
CA ILE A 87 0.01 -4.60 1.52
C ILE A 87 1.11 -4.82 2.54
N SER A 88 2.29 -5.22 2.12
CA SER A 88 3.44 -5.30 3.02
C SER A 88 4.78 -5.23 2.29
N ILE A 89 5.77 -4.73 2.99
CA ILE A 89 7.18 -4.69 2.57
C ILE A 89 7.97 -5.21 3.76
N THR A 90 8.59 -6.36 3.59
CA THR A 90 9.26 -7.09 4.68
C THR A 90 10.52 -7.79 4.21
N ASP A 91 11.16 -8.49 5.10
CA ASP A 91 12.32 -9.35 4.81
C ASP A 91 13.39 -8.64 3.98
N VAL A 92 13.77 -7.45 4.46
CA VAL A 92 14.86 -6.69 3.83
C VAL A 92 16.16 -7.16 4.42
N GLU A 93 16.98 -7.77 3.58
CA GLU A 93 18.24 -8.36 3.99
C GLU A 93 19.36 -7.93 3.08
N GLY A 94 20.47 -7.50 3.66
CA GLY A 94 21.70 -7.23 2.92
C GLY A 94 22.52 -8.51 2.76
N PHE A 95 23.20 -8.64 1.64
CA PHE A 95 24.05 -9.78 1.37
C PHE A 95 25.18 -9.43 0.40
N GLY A 96 26.08 -10.38 0.18
CA GLY A 96 27.22 -10.19 -0.72
C GLY A 96 28.53 -10.54 -0.04
N ALA A 97 29.58 -10.67 -0.85
CA ALA A 97 30.90 -11.06 -0.34
C ALA A 97 31.51 -9.99 0.57
N ASP A 98 31.16 -8.74 0.31
CA ASP A 98 31.69 -7.58 1.04
C ASP A 98 30.65 -6.99 1.99
N TYR A 99 29.55 -7.69 2.22
CA TYR A 99 28.51 -7.22 3.12
C TYR A 99 28.98 -7.20 4.57
N ASP A 100 28.84 -6.05 5.20
CA ASP A 100 29.14 -5.91 6.62
C ASP A 100 27.83 -5.73 7.39
N SER A 101 27.62 -6.53 8.40
CA SER A 101 26.42 -6.46 9.24
C SER A 101 26.28 -5.12 10.00
N ALA A 102 27.28 -4.29 10.01
CA ALA A 102 27.12 -2.91 10.49
C ALA A 102 26.08 -2.14 9.65
N ASN A 103 25.87 -2.56 8.41
CA ASN A 103 24.88 -1.96 7.53
C ASN A 103 23.43 -2.30 7.91
N ASP A 104 23.21 -3.36 8.70
CA ASP A 104 21.89 -3.74 9.19
C ASP A 104 21.18 -2.58 9.90
N TRP A 105 21.93 -1.79 10.63
CA TRP A 105 21.37 -0.63 11.31
C TRP A 105 20.83 0.42 10.35
N TYR A 106 21.53 0.63 9.24
CA TYR A 106 21.10 1.60 8.21
C TYR A 106 19.91 1.06 7.42
N ILE A 107 19.91 -0.23 7.14
CA ILE A 107 18.79 -0.91 6.48
C ILE A 107 17.54 -0.83 7.36
N ASP A 108 17.66 -1.15 8.64
CA ASP A 108 16.55 -1.06 9.59
C ASP A 108 16.02 0.38 9.69
N ARG A 109 16.93 1.34 9.79
CA ARG A 109 16.58 2.76 9.85
C ARG A 109 15.86 3.23 8.58
N ALA A 110 16.33 2.79 7.42
CA ALA A 110 15.69 3.13 6.14
C ALA A 110 14.30 2.50 6.05
N LEU A 111 14.17 1.23 6.39
CA LEU A 111 12.92 0.49 6.28
C LEU A 111 11.86 1.00 7.27
N ASN A 112 12.22 1.11 8.53
CA ASN A 112 11.31 1.38 9.64
C ASN A 112 11.27 2.86 10.06
N GLY A 113 12.27 3.62 9.69
CA GLY A 113 12.35 5.04 10.05
C GLY A 113 12.79 5.28 11.48
N THR A 114 12.35 6.38 12.03
CA THR A 114 12.63 6.80 13.40
C THR A 114 11.35 7.29 14.05
N LYS A 115 11.43 7.67 15.32
CA LYS A 115 10.27 8.26 16.02
C LYS A 115 9.73 9.54 15.36
N LYS A 116 10.51 10.16 14.49
CA LYS A 116 10.17 11.45 13.87
C LYS A 116 10.01 11.35 12.35
N ILE A 117 10.52 10.32 11.73
CA ILE A 117 10.56 10.18 10.28
C ILE A 117 10.03 8.79 9.95
N SER A 118 9.03 8.73 9.11
CA SER A 118 8.48 7.46 8.64
C SER A 118 9.51 6.74 7.77
N GLY A 119 9.61 5.44 7.94
CA GLY A 119 10.48 4.62 7.09
C GLY A 119 9.88 4.39 5.72
N ILE A 120 10.70 3.87 4.82
CA ILE A 120 10.32 3.63 3.43
C ILE A 120 9.08 2.72 3.33
N ALA A 121 9.03 1.66 4.13
CA ALA A 121 7.88 0.76 4.11
C ALA A 121 6.57 1.49 4.42
N ALA A 122 6.55 2.30 5.48
CA ALA A 122 5.36 3.03 5.87
C ALA A 122 4.96 4.09 4.84
N GLN A 123 5.93 4.76 4.24
CA GLN A 123 5.67 5.76 3.22
C GLN A 123 5.05 5.12 1.96
N ILE A 124 5.62 4.03 1.48
CA ILE A 124 5.11 3.31 0.29
C ILE A 124 3.71 2.76 0.56
N LEU A 125 3.48 2.15 1.71
CA LEU A 125 2.16 1.61 2.06
C LEU A 125 1.09 2.71 2.13
N ALA A 126 1.46 3.89 2.58
CA ALA A 126 0.53 5.03 2.63
C ALA A 126 0.29 5.65 1.26
N ALA A 127 1.32 5.77 0.44
CA ALA A 127 1.25 6.45 -0.86
C ALA A 127 0.92 5.50 -2.02
N GLN A 128 1.14 4.21 -1.85
CA GLN A 128 1.00 3.19 -2.89
C GLN A 128 1.87 3.48 -4.13
N THR A 129 3.06 4.02 -3.87
CA THR A 129 4.05 4.35 -4.90
C THR A 129 5.44 4.29 -4.29
N THR A 130 6.45 4.12 -5.13
CA THR A 130 7.85 4.19 -4.72
C THR A 130 8.42 5.61 -4.80
N ASP A 131 7.60 6.58 -5.19
CA ASP A 131 8.01 7.99 -5.21
C ASP A 131 7.83 8.58 -3.82
N VAL A 132 8.73 8.24 -2.93
CA VAL A 132 8.74 8.64 -1.52
C VAL A 132 10.13 9.12 -1.11
N ASP A 133 10.21 9.82 0.01
CA ASP A 133 11.46 10.44 0.45
C ASP A 133 12.39 9.44 1.14
N ALA A 134 13.67 9.55 0.84
CA ALA A 134 14.69 8.79 1.54
C ALA A 134 14.75 9.18 3.03
N VAL A 135 15.10 8.22 3.87
CA VAL A 135 15.19 8.44 5.31
C VAL A 135 16.53 9.10 5.65
N SER A 136 16.47 10.26 6.26
CA SER A 136 17.67 11.00 6.64
C SER A 136 18.59 10.16 7.54
N GLY A 137 19.86 10.11 7.18
CA GLY A 137 20.88 9.31 7.87
C GLY A 137 20.86 7.83 7.49
N ALA A 138 20.16 7.49 6.40
CA ALA A 138 20.18 6.17 5.78
C ALA A 138 19.79 6.29 4.30
N THR A 139 20.29 7.31 3.62
CA THR A 139 19.90 7.64 2.23
C THR A 139 20.25 6.53 1.27
N CYS A 140 21.47 6.05 1.28
CA CYS A 140 21.93 4.97 0.39
C CYS A 140 21.10 3.70 0.56
N SER A 141 20.82 3.31 1.80
CA SER A 141 19.97 2.15 2.08
C SER A 141 18.51 2.40 1.66
N SER A 142 18.03 3.63 1.80
CA SER A 142 16.68 4.00 1.35
C SER A 142 16.54 3.86 -0.16
N ASP A 143 17.50 4.37 -0.90
CA ASP A 143 17.50 4.32 -2.36
C ASP A 143 17.58 2.87 -2.86
N ALA A 144 18.40 2.05 -2.20
CA ALA A 144 18.51 0.64 -2.53
C ALA A 144 17.20 -0.13 -2.23
N ILE A 145 16.55 0.15 -1.10
CA ILE A 145 15.24 -0.44 -0.78
C ILE A 145 14.19 -0.02 -1.82
N LEU A 146 14.15 1.25 -2.19
CA LEU A 146 13.23 1.73 -3.21
C LEU A 146 13.44 1.04 -4.56
N ALA A 147 14.70 0.89 -4.97
CA ALA A 147 15.04 0.19 -6.20
C ALA A 147 14.63 -1.28 -6.16
N ALA A 148 14.83 -1.95 -5.03
CA ALA A 148 14.44 -3.34 -4.84
C ALA A 148 12.90 -3.49 -4.85
N VAL A 149 12.17 -2.57 -4.24
CA VAL A 149 10.70 -2.58 -4.32
C VAL A 149 10.24 -2.37 -5.76
N GLN A 150 10.87 -1.48 -6.51
CA GLN A 150 10.55 -1.28 -7.92
C GLN A 150 10.79 -2.56 -8.74
N ASP A 151 11.87 -3.27 -8.48
CA ASP A 151 12.16 -4.55 -9.13
C ASP A 151 11.06 -5.57 -8.82
N ALA A 152 10.63 -5.69 -7.56
CA ALA A 152 9.54 -6.56 -7.18
C ALA A 152 8.21 -6.18 -7.87
N LEU A 153 7.90 -4.89 -7.94
CA LEU A 153 6.69 -4.42 -8.61
C LEU A 153 6.71 -4.70 -10.11
N GLN A 154 7.87 -4.61 -10.76
CA GLN A 154 8.00 -4.97 -12.16
C GLN A 154 7.71 -6.44 -12.42
N GLN A 155 8.13 -7.31 -11.52
CA GLN A 155 7.82 -8.74 -11.62
C GLN A 155 6.33 -9.01 -11.46
N ALA A 156 5.63 -8.17 -10.71
CA ALA A 156 4.20 -8.29 -10.46
C ALA A 156 3.33 -7.73 -11.59
N LEU A 157 3.89 -6.94 -12.50
CA LEU A 157 3.11 -6.34 -13.56
C LEU A 157 2.45 -7.39 -14.44
N ARG A 158 1.19 -7.16 -14.76
CA ARG A 158 0.52 -7.97 -15.77
C ARG A 158 1.05 -7.59 -17.13
N GLU A 159 1.52 -8.57 -17.85
CA GLU A 159 1.85 -8.38 -19.25
C GLU A 159 0.54 -8.17 -20.02
N GLY A 160 0.43 -7.05 -20.64
CA GLY A 160 -0.77 -6.66 -21.39
C GLY A 160 -0.98 -7.46 -22.68
#